data_b1690133a0128f8565577817d443111f
#
_entry.id   b1690133a0128f8565577817d443111f
#
_cell.length_a   1.000
_cell.length_b   1.000
_cell.length_c   1.000
_cell.angle_alpha   90.00
_cell.angle_beta   90.00
_cell.angle_gamma   90.00
#
_symmetry.space_group_name_H-M   'P 1'
#
loop_
_entity.id
_entity.type
_entity.pdbx_description
1 polymer ?
#
loop_
_entity_poly.entity_id
_entity_poly.type
_entity_poly.pdbx_seq_one_letter_code
_entity_poly.pdbx_strand_id
1 'polypeptide(L)' 'MSRVTWIERTWVPPGRFENKEMGEAEFMAFGVDCEQFDNGVGSWSTAIIKLPNGKIRIIPVEHITFIEE' A
#
# COMPACT_ATOMS: atom_id res chain seq x y z
N MET A 1 -15.75 -1.97 -10.24
CA MET A 1 -14.69 -1.65 -9.27
C MET A 1 -13.62 -2.72 -9.32
N SER A 2 -12.38 -2.32 -9.13
CA SER A 2 -11.27 -3.26 -9.27
C SER A 2 -10.95 -3.92 -7.93
N ARG A 3 -10.50 -5.15 -8.00
CA ARG A 3 -10.06 -5.91 -6.85
C ARG A 3 -8.55 -6.08 -6.91
N VAL A 4 -7.89 -6.00 -5.78
CA VAL A 4 -6.44 -6.13 -5.68
C VAL A 4 -6.08 -7.09 -4.56
N THR A 5 -4.90 -7.68 -4.67
CA THR A 5 -4.22 -8.26 -3.52
C THR A 5 -3.18 -7.26 -3.06
N TRP A 6 -2.84 -7.29 -1.79
CA TRP A 6 -1.88 -6.33 -1.25
C TRP A 6 -0.97 -6.98 -0.22
N ILE A 7 0.18 -6.37 -0.04
CA ILE A 7 1.18 -6.82 0.91
C ILE A 7 1.47 -5.72 1.93
N GLU A 8 1.92 -6.12 3.11
CA GLU A 8 2.43 -5.21 4.12
C GLU A 8 3.89 -5.53 4.35
N ARG A 9 4.73 -4.49 4.32
CA ARG A 9 6.15 -4.62 4.59
C ARG A 9 6.39 -4.38 6.08
N THR A 10 7.00 -5.35 6.74
CA THR A 10 7.24 -5.30 8.17
C THR A 10 8.74 -5.37 8.44
N TRP A 11 9.21 -4.52 9.34
CA TRP A 11 10.57 -4.58 9.83
C TRP A 11 10.72 -5.72 10.82
N VAL A 12 11.71 -6.59 10.57
CA VAL A 12 12.02 -7.72 11.45
C VAL A 12 13.45 -7.59 11.96
N PRO A 13 13.68 -7.51 13.27
CA PRO A 13 15.03 -7.50 13.80
C PRO A 13 15.78 -8.79 13.43
N PRO A 14 17.09 -8.74 13.19
CA PRO A 14 18.00 -7.62 13.46
C PRO A 14 18.11 -6.59 12.35
N GLY A 15 17.48 -6.75 11.20
CA GLY A 15 17.63 -5.71 10.21
C GLY A 15 17.19 -6.10 8.81
N ARG A 16 16.00 -6.64 8.68
CA ARG A 16 15.43 -6.99 7.37
C ARG A 16 13.97 -6.61 7.29
N PHE A 17 13.48 -6.47 6.08
CA PHE A 17 12.06 -6.32 5.82
C PHE A 17 11.46 -7.63 5.34
N GLU A 18 10.26 -7.91 5.78
CA GLU A 18 9.47 -9.04 5.28
C GLU A 18 8.17 -8.51 4.68
N ASN A 19 7.80 -9.09 3.54
CA ASN A 19 6.53 -8.80 2.89
C ASN A 19 5.52 -9.87 3.31
N LYS A 20 4.39 -9.40 3.85
CA LYS A 20 3.32 -10.30 4.26
C LYS A 20 2.11 -10.07 3.35
N GLU A 21 1.63 -11.13 2.71
CA GLU A 21 0.39 -11.07 1.95
C GLU A 21 -0.78 -10.90 2.90
N MET A 22 -1.59 -9.86 2.63
CA MET A 22 -2.73 -9.51 3.46
C MET A 22 -4.06 -9.94 2.87
N GLY A 23 -4.06 -10.45 1.63
CA GLY A 23 -5.25 -10.91 0.96
C GLY A 23 -5.84 -9.93 -0.01
N GLU A 24 -7.13 -10.03 -0.25
CA GLU A 24 -7.83 -9.20 -1.24
C GLU A 24 -8.43 -7.96 -0.61
N ALA A 25 -8.50 -6.90 -1.41
CA ALA A 25 -9.14 -5.65 -1.04
C ALA A 25 -9.75 -5.00 -2.28
N GLU A 26 -10.63 -4.03 -2.05
CA GLU A 26 -11.23 -3.25 -3.13
C GLU A 26 -10.35 -2.03 -3.41
N PHE A 27 -9.98 -1.86 -4.67
CA PHE A 27 -9.23 -0.68 -5.08
C PHE A 27 -10.19 0.52 -5.21
N MET A 28 -9.87 1.60 -4.53
CA MET A 28 -10.71 2.79 -4.52
C MET A 28 -10.16 3.87 -5.44
N ALA A 29 -8.90 4.24 -5.29
CA ALA A 29 -8.29 5.31 -6.08
C ALA A 29 -6.77 5.32 -5.89
N PHE A 30 -6.09 5.98 -6.80
CA PHE A 30 -4.69 6.35 -6.58
C PHE A 30 -4.62 7.68 -5.84
N GLY A 31 -3.58 7.83 -5.05
CA GLY A 31 -3.29 9.08 -4.36
C GLY A 31 -1.80 9.38 -4.41
N VAL A 32 -1.44 10.49 -3.80
CA VAL A 32 -0.04 10.90 -3.65
C VAL A 32 0.18 11.25 -2.19
N ASP A 33 1.21 10.65 -1.61
CA ASP A 33 1.67 11.03 -0.29
C ASP A 33 3.01 11.74 -0.41
N CYS A 34 3.34 12.57 0.55
CA CYS A 34 4.60 13.29 0.53
C CYS A 34 5.16 13.41 1.93
N GLU A 35 6.48 13.49 1.97
CA GLU A 35 7.21 13.62 3.22
C GLU A 35 8.28 14.69 3.04
N GLN A 36 8.41 15.54 4.05
CA GLN A 36 9.40 16.61 4.01
C GLN A 36 10.69 16.12 4.68
N PHE A 37 11.78 16.24 3.93
CA PHE A 37 13.11 15.90 4.41
C PHE A 37 13.93 17.18 4.66
N ASP A 38 15.04 17.05 5.35
CA ASP A 38 15.94 18.18 5.65
C ASP A 38 16.45 18.89 4.39
N ASN A 39 16.54 18.18 3.28
CA ASN A 39 17.06 18.69 2.02
C ASN A 39 16.03 18.73 0.90
N GLY A 40 14.75 18.71 1.24
CA GLY A 40 13.71 18.81 0.24
C GLY A 40 12.43 18.05 0.59
N VAL A 41 11.59 17.86 -0.41
CA VAL A 41 10.32 17.14 -0.29
C VAL A 41 10.33 15.95 -1.23
N GLY A 42 10.08 14.78 -0.67
CA GLY A 42 9.87 13.56 -1.45
C GLY A 42 8.39 13.26 -1.59
N SER A 43 7.98 12.72 -2.72
CA SER A 43 6.60 12.27 -2.92
C SER A 43 6.59 10.90 -3.58
N TRP A 44 5.53 10.13 -3.32
CA TRP A 44 5.34 8.83 -3.94
C TRP A 44 3.86 8.58 -4.18
N SER A 45 3.60 7.74 -5.19
CA SER A 45 2.23 7.34 -5.50
C SER A 45 1.73 6.30 -4.51
N THR A 46 0.48 6.46 -4.12
CA THR A 46 -0.18 5.54 -3.19
C THR A 46 -1.41 4.93 -3.82
N ALA A 47 -1.87 3.84 -3.22
CA ALA A 47 -3.15 3.24 -3.54
C ALA A 47 -4.04 3.29 -2.32
N ILE A 48 -5.28 3.71 -2.52
CA ILE A 48 -6.30 3.75 -1.48
C ILE A 48 -7.16 2.52 -1.67
N ILE A 49 -7.18 1.68 -0.66
CA ILE A 49 -7.91 0.40 -0.71
C ILE A 49 -8.89 0.30 0.45
N LYS A 50 -9.96 -0.45 0.23
CA LYS A 50 -10.95 -0.76 1.25
C LYS A 50 -10.85 -2.23 1.61
N LEU A 51 -10.61 -2.51 2.88
CA LEU A 51 -10.50 -3.87 3.39
C LEU A 51 -11.86 -4.52 3.55
N PRO A 52 -11.94 -5.87 3.62
CA PRO A 52 -13.22 -6.56 3.83
C PRO A 52 -13.98 -6.14 5.08
N ASN A 53 -13.28 -5.66 6.10
CA ASN A 53 -13.89 -5.16 7.33
C ASN A 53 -14.39 -3.71 7.22
N GLY A 54 -14.28 -3.09 6.04
CA GLY A 54 -14.72 -1.72 5.81
C GLY A 54 -13.68 -0.64 6.08
N LYS A 55 -12.52 -0.99 6.60
CA LYS A 55 -11.46 -0.02 6.87
C LYS A 55 -10.77 0.40 5.57
N ILE A 56 -10.37 1.68 5.53
CA ILE A 56 -9.63 2.25 4.40
C ILE A 56 -8.16 2.30 4.77
N ARG A 57 -7.31 1.84 3.83
CA ARG A 57 -5.85 1.91 3.99
C ARG A 57 -5.24 2.66 2.82
N ILE A 58 -4.20 3.41 3.12
CA ILE A 58 -3.38 4.09 2.11
C ILE A 58 -2.01 3.43 2.15
N ILE A 59 -1.63 2.80 1.05
CA ILE A 59 -0.39 2.04 0.97
C ILE A 59 0.40 2.43 -0.28
N PRO A 60 1.72 2.20 -0.31
CA PRO A 60 2.49 2.44 -1.53
C PRO A 60 1.91 1.64 -2.71
N VAL A 61 1.88 2.26 -3.87
CA VAL A 61 1.28 1.64 -5.06
C VAL A 61 1.97 0.32 -5.44
N GLU A 62 3.24 0.18 -5.12
CA GLU A 62 3.99 -1.05 -5.40
C GLU A 62 3.57 -2.24 -4.53
N HIS A 63 2.78 -1.99 -3.48
CA HIS A 63 2.31 -3.04 -2.58
C HIS A 63 1.01 -3.70 -3.04
N ILE A 64 0.42 -3.23 -4.12
CA ILE A 64 -0.81 -3.82 -4.66
C ILE A 64 -0.54 -4.54 -5.98
N THR A 65 -1.37 -5.56 -6.24
CA THR A 65 -1.42 -6.26 -7.52
C THR A 65 -2.86 -6.37 -7.94
N PHE A 66 -3.19 -5.87 -9.13
CA PHE A 66 -4.55 -6.00 -9.65
C PHE A 66 -4.83 -7.45 -10.00
N ILE A 67 -6.03 -7.90 -9.64
CA ILE A 67 -6.52 -9.23 -9.98
C ILE A 67 -7.28 -9.12 -11.29
N GLU A 68 -6.85 -9.88 -12.29
CA GLU A 68 -7.59 -9.97 -13.55
C GLU A 68 -8.79 -10.90 -13.37
N GLU A 69 -9.92 -10.43 -13.81
CA GLU A 69 -11.16 -11.20 -13.82
C GLU A 69 -11.53 -11.63 -15.24
#